data_e09ff08c31eb3654f9f244796a45b314
#
_entry.id   e09ff08c31eb3654f9f244796a45b314
#
_cell.length_a   1.000
_cell.length_b   1.000
_cell.length_c   1.000
_cell.angle_alpha   90.00
_cell.angle_beta   90.00
_cell.angle_gamma   90.00
#
_symmetry.space_group_name_H-M   'P 1'
#
loop_
_entity.id
_entity.type
_entity.pdbx_description
1 polymer ?
#
loop_
_entity_poly.entity_id
_entity_poly.type
_entity_poly.pdbx_seq_one_letter_code
_entity_poly.pdbx_strand_id
1 'polypeptide(L)'
;MYFAAQIAVTIFFVLLILLIPIIVIVSFLGIIITLLSGFAAAVDNTDYASGSGASIVAVAVQEIGYHEGAGNHTKYGVYTGTDGMSWCHAFVSWCANECGFIESNIIPKTAACETGRQWFIQKQQYQKAGSYTPQAGDIIYFDKGGVGESHHVGIVEYVENGIVHTIEGNKNNQVMRGHYELTYKGIMGYGTPDYPDEGLTSSTASEILSKAQEIGKMMVEEKWVYSNTDLKGSLAAAEQSATVSYTHLRAHE
;
A
#
# COMPACT_ATOMS: atom_id res chain seq x y z
N MET A 1 -42.69 51.57 19.82
CA MET A 1 -41.25 51.46 19.57
C MET A 1 -40.57 50.29 20.31
N TYR A 2 -40.88 50.00 21.56
CA TYR A 2 -40.28 48.93 22.35
C TYR A 2 -40.47 47.51 21.81
N PHE A 3 -41.65 47.18 21.28
CA PHE A 3 -42.03 45.88 20.79
C PHE A 3 -41.28 45.52 19.49
N ALA A 4 -41.06 46.47 18.59
CA ALA A 4 -40.31 46.26 17.34
C ALA A 4 -38.81 46.03 17.61
N ALA A 5 -38.21 46.69 18.59
CA ALA A 5 -36.84 46.49 18.99
C ALA A 5 -36.61 45.10 19.61
N GLN A 6 -37.58 44.61 20.39
CA GLN A 6 -37.50 43.28 21.00
C GLN A 6 -37.58 42.15 19.98
N ILE A 7 -38.45 42.30 18.93
CA ILE A 7 -38.54 41.37 17.82
C ILE A 7 -37.23 41.33 17.01
N ALA A 8 -36.63 42.50 16.75
CA ALA A 8 -35.37 42.59 16.01
C ALA A 8 -34.22 41.91 16.76
N VAL A 9 -34.14 42.10 18.08
CA VAL A 9 -33.13 41.44 18.93
C VAL A 9 -33.33 39.93 18.93
N THR A 10 -34.55 39.45 19.07
CA THR A 10 -34.86 38.01 19.01
C THR A 10 -34.50 37.37 17.67
N ILE A 11 -34.82 38.02 16.57
CA ILE A 11 -34.44 37.53 15.20
C ILE A 11 -32.93 37.52 15.05
N PHE A 12 -32.24 38.56 15.56
CA PHE A 12 -30.78 38.60 15.52
C PHE A 12 -30.14 37.41 16.27
N PHE A 13 -30.61 37.10 17.47
CA PHE A 13 -30.10 35.97 18.25
C PHE A 13 -30.44 34.62 17.59
N VAL A 14 -31.62 34.45 17.01
CA VAL A 14 -31.99 33.23 16.28
C VAL A 14 -31.11 33.05 15.04
N LEU A 15 -30.85 34.10 14.30
CA LEU A 15 -29.95 34.07 13.15
C LEU A 15 -28.50 33.76 13.56
N LEU A 16 -28.04 34.31 14.71
CA LEU A 16 -26.71 34.05 15.24
C LEU A 16 -26.57 32.58 15.63
N ILE A 17 -27.55 31.99 16.31
CA ILE A 17 -27.58 30.58 16.71
C ILE A 17 -27.57 29.64 15.50
N LEU A 18 -28.20 30.02 14.38
CA LEU A 18 -28.21 29.25 13.16
C LEU A 18 -26.93 29.42 12.33
N LEU A 19 -26.28 30.59 12.38
CA LEU A 19 -25.09 30.90 11.61
C LEU A 19 -23.81 30.34 12.25
N ILE A 20 -23.72 30.32 13.57
CA ILE A 20 -22.52 29.81 14.28
C ILE A 20 -22.21 28.35 13.91
N PRO A 21 -23.15 27.39 13.94
CA PRO A 21 -22.88 26.02 13.53
C PRO A 21 -22.41 25.90 12.08
N ILE A 22 -22.99 26.71 11.17
CA ILE A 22 -22.61 26.72 9.76
C ILE A 22 -21.17 27.21 9.59
N ILE A 23 -20.79 28.28 10.26
CA ILE A 23 -19.44 28.85 10.23
C ILE A 23 -18.44 27.82 10.79
N VAL A 24 -18.79 27.15 11.90
CA VAL A 24 -17.96 26.10 12.49
C VAL A 24 -17.77 24.93 11.52
N ILE A 25 -18.85 24.44 10.86
CA ILE A 25 -18.78 23.35 9.90
C ILE A 25 -17.92 23.74 8.68
N VAL A 26 -18.11 24.96 8.15
CA VAL A 26 -17.33 25.44 6.98
C VAL A 26 -15.85 25.60 7.32
N SER A 27 -15.54 26.14 8.51
CA SER A 27 -14.17 26.26 8.99
C SER A 27 -13.53 24.89 9.19
N PHE A 28 -14.29 23.94 9.70
CA PHE A 28 -13.86 22.55 9.91
C PHE A 28 -13.58 21.84 8.59
N LEU A 29 -14.49 21.99 7.61
CA LEU A 29 -14.29 21.45 6.27
C LEU A 29 -13.06 22.05 5.59
N GLY A 30 -12.81 23.34 5.79
CA GLY A 30 -11.60 24.03 5.32
C GLY A 30 -10.31 23.46 5.92
N ILE A 31 -10.30 23.16 7.22
CA ILE A 31 -9.16 22.54 7.92
C ILE A 31 -8.94 21.11 7.38
N ILE A 32 -10.00 20.32 7.23
CA ILE A 32 -9.91 18.96 6.68
C ILE A 32 -9.39 19.00 5.24
N ILE A 33 -9.85 19.91 4.40
CA ILE A 33 -9.36 20.06 3.03
C ILE A 33 -7.89 20.47 3.02
N THR A 34 -7.48 21.37 3.92
CA THR A 34 -6.06 21.79 4.05
C THR A 34 -5.18 20.66 4.55
N LEU A 35 -5.66 19.85 5.49
CA LEU A 35 -4.95 18.66 5.99
C LEU A 35 -4.87 17.58 4.91
N LEU A 36 -5.95 17.32 4.17
CA LEU A 36 -5.98 16.37 3.06
C LEU A 36 -5.11 16.84 1.89
N SER A 37 -5.10 18.13 1.56
CA SER A 37 -4.21 18.66 0.52
C SER A 37 -2.76 18.71 0.97
N GLY A 38 -2.48 18.95 2.26
CA GLY A 38 -1.15 18.83 2.87
C GLY A 38 -0.68 17.36 2.89
N PHE A 39 -1.58 16.42 3.16
CA PHE A 39 -1.31 15.00 3.09
C PHE A 39 -1.12 14.53 1.63
N ALA A 40 -1.96 14.99 0.69
CA ALA A 40 -1.80 14.72 -0.73
C ALA A 40 -0.51 15.33 -1.30
N ALA A 41 -0.14 16.55 -0.88
CA ALA A 41 1.14 17.17 -1.27
C ALA A 41 2.34 16.51 -0.58
N ALA A 42 2.17 15.95 0.63
CA ALA A 42 3.20 15.15 1.29
C ALA A 42 3.34 13.76 0.64
N VAL A 43 2.24 13.19 0.11
CA VAL A 43 2.25 11.95 -0.67
C VAL A 43 2.79 12.18 -2.09
N ASP A 44 2.56 13.36 -2.69
CA ASP A 44 3.06 13.73 -4.03
C ASP A 44 4.52 14.21 -3.99
N ASN A 45 5.02 14.64 -2.79
CA ASN A 45 6.42 15.01 -2.53
C ASN A 45 7.19 13.97 -1.69
N THR A 46 6.56 12.87 -1.32
CA THR A 46 7.34 11.66 -1.17
C THR A 46 7.76 11.30 -2.60
N ASP A 47 8.95 11.67 -3.02
CA ASP A 47 9.80 10.73 -3.70
C ASP A 47 9.57 9.44 -2.91
N TYR A 48 8.66 8.58 -3.39
CA TYR A 48 8.61 7.20 -2.93
C TYR A 48 10.05 6.79 -3.05
N ALA A 49 10.71 6.61 -1.91
CA ALA A 49 12.11 6.29 -1.90
C ALA A 49 12.20 5.11 -2.86
N SER A 50 12.64 5.41 -4.07
CA SER A 50 12.69 4.50 -5.19
C SER A 50 13.72 3.47 -4.81
N GLY A 51 13.32 2.44 -4.08
CA GLY A 51 14.36 1.58 -3.66
C GLY A 51 14.02 0.35 -2.84
N SER A 52 12.85 0.18 -2.25
CA SER A 52 12.58 -1.00 -1.42
C SER A 52 11.46 -1.88 -1.94
N GLY A 53 11.41 -3.11 -1.42
CA GLY A 53 10.27 -4.00 -1.63
C GLY A 53 8.94 -3.40 -1.16
N ALA A 54 8.97 -2.48 -0.20
CA ALA A 54 7.80 -1.74 0.24
C ALA A 54 7.24 -0.81 -0.84
N SER A 55 8.09 -0.23 -1.70
CA SER A 55 7.67 0.68 -2.78
C SER A 55 6.82 -0.03 -3.82
N ILE A 56 7.21 -1.21 -4.30
CA ILE A 56 6.42 -1.97 -5.28
C ILE A 56 5.11 -2.48 -4.67
N VAL A 57 5.12 -2.85 -3.39
CA VAL A 57 3.89 -3.22 -2.66
C VAL A 57 2.95 -2.03 -2.58
N ALA A 58 3.43 -0.83 -2.24
CA ALA A 58 2.62 0.38 -2.15
C ALA A 58 1.96 0.72 -3.50
N VAL A 59 2.69 0.61 -4.61
CA VAL A 59 2.14 0.77 -5.97
C VAL A 59 1.09 -0.29 -6.26
N ALA A 60 1.37 -1.56 -5.96
CA ALA A 60 0.45 -2.66 -6.22
C ALA A 60 -0.86 -2.54 -5.41
N VAL A 61 -0.79 -2.05 -4.16
CA VAL A 61 -1.96 -1.82 -3.30
C VAL A 61 -2.91 -0.78 -3.93
N GLN A 62 -2.39 0.27 -4.54
CA GLN A 62 -3.21 1.31 -5.19
C GLN A 62 -3.99 0.78 -6.40
N GLU A 63 -3.54 -0.31 -6.99
CA GLU A 63 -4.16 -0.94 -8.15
C GLU A 63 -5.26 -1.95 -7.79
N ILE A 64 -5.43 -2.29 -6.52
CA ILE A 64 -6.44 -3.27 -6.07
C ILE A 64 -7.84 -2.80 -6.49
N GLY A 65 -8.57 -3.70 -7.16
CA GLY A 65 -9.90 -3.40 -7.71
C GLY A 65 -9.88 -2.92 -9.18
N TYR A 66 -8.68 -2.77 -9.79
CA TYR A 66 -8.60 -2.54 -11.23
C TYR A 66 -9.14 -3.77 -11.97
N HIS A 67 -10.03 -3.57 -12.94
CA HIS A 67 -10.60 -4.61 -13.80
C HIS A 67 -10.12 -4.42 -15.24
N GLU A 68 -9.89 -5.54 -15.92
CA GLU A 68 -9.60 -5.50 -17.35
C GLU A 68 -10.81 -5.04 -18.16
N GLY A 69 -10.54 -4.41 -19.29
CA GLY A 69 -11.53 -4.14 -20.33
C GLY A 69 -11.87 -5.38 -21.16
N ALA A 70 -12.84 -5.26 -22.04
CA ALA A 70 -13.24 -6.35 -22.94
C ALA A 70 -12.03 -6.89 -23.74
N GLY A 71 -11.84 -8.22 -23.76
CA GLY A 71 -10.74 -8.83 -24.48
C GLY A 71 -9.38 -8.67 -23.80
N ASN A 72 -9.33 -8.68 -22.47
CA ASN A 72 -8.12 -8.54 -21.66
C ASN A 72 -7.38 -7.20 -21.86
N HIS A 73 -8.11 -6.15 -22.23
CA HIS A 73 -7.53 -4.84 -22.47
C HIS A 73 -7.11 -4.20 -21.14
N THR A 74 -5.83 -3.87 -20.96
CA THR A 74 -5.31 -3.29 -19.72
C THR A 74 -4.17 -2.31 -19.97
N LYS A 75 -4.02 -1.30 -19.09
CA LYS A 75 -2.85 -0.42 -19.10
C LYS A 75 -1.53 -1.19 -18.94
N TYR A 76 -1.54 -2.31 -18.24
CA TYR A 76 -0.38 -3.17 -18.03
C TYR A 76 0.04 -3.89 -19.30
N GLY A 77 -0.94 -4.43 -20.05
CA GLY A 77 -0.72 -5.04 -21.35
C GLY A 77 -0.22 -4.02 -22.38
N VAL A 78 -0.80 -2.83 -22.38
CA VAL A 78 -0.32 -1.72 -23.22
C VAL A 78 1.15 -1.38 -22.90
N TYR A 79 1.50 -1.28 -21.61
CA TYR A 79 2.87 -0.98 -21.17
C TYR A 79 3.89 -2.03 -21.66
N THR A 80 3.54 -3.31 -21.60
CA THR A 80 4.42 -4.40 -22.04
C THR A 80 4.36 -4.68 -23.55
N GLY A 81 3.43 -4.08 -24.27
CA GLY A 81 3.20 -4.34 -25.69
C GLY A 81 2.45 -5.65 -25.97
N THR A 82 1.72 -6.18 -24.99
CA THR A 82 0.99 -7.45 -25.04
C THR A 82 -0.49 -7.26 -24.68
N ASP A 83 -1.05 -6.13 -25.06
CA ASP A 83 -2.44 -5.83 -24.79
C ASP A 83 -3.40 -6.86 -25.42
N GLY A 84 -4.45 -7.20 -24.70
CA GLY A 84 -5.36 -8.29 -25.10
C GLY A 84 -4.88 -9.70 -24.73
N MET A 85 -3.74 -9.84 -24.06
CA MET A 85 -3.20 -11.13 -23.60
C MET A 85 -3.31 -11.27 -22.07
N SER A 86 -2.92 -12.44 -21.54
CA SER A 86 -2.78 -12.63 -20.09
C SER A 86 -1.80 -11.61 -19.51
N TRP A 87 -2.20 -10.90 -18.47
CA TRP A 87 -1.47 -9.74 -17.99
C TRP A 87 -0.94 -9.83 -16.53
N CYS A 88 -0.84 -11.06 -15.99
CA CYS A 88 -0.36 -11.22 -14.61
C CYS A 88 1.09 -10.72 -14.43
N HIS A 89 2.04 -11.08 -15.31
CA HIS A 89 3.39 -10.54 -15.21
C HIS A 89 3.51 -9.13 -15.80
N ALA A 90 2.66 -8.75 -16.74
CA ALA A 90 2.58 -7.37 -17.21
C ALA A 90 2.24 -6.39 -16.06
N PHE A 91 1.36 -6.80 -15.14
CA PHE A 91 1.07 -6.05 -13.91
C PHE A 91 2.31 -5.87 -13.04
N VAL A 92 3.06 -6.95 -12.77
CA VAL A 92 4.32 -6.87 -11.99
C VAL A 92 5.32 -5.93 -12.66
N SER A 93 5.49 -6.05 -13.99
CA SER A 93 6.38 -5.18 -14.77
C SER A 93 5.95 -3.72 -14.73
N TRP A 94 4.66 -3.46 -14.75
CA TRP A 94 4.14 -2.10 -14.63
C TRP A 94 4.39 -1.52 -13.24
N CYS A 95 4.09 -2.25 -12.17
CA CYS A 95 4.39 -1.81 -10.81
C CYS A 95 5.89 -1.54 -10.60
N ALA A 96 6.73 -2.41 -11.14
CA ALA A 96 8.20 -2.24 -11.11
C ALA A 96 8.66 -0.99 -11.88
N ASN A 97 8.00 -0.65 -13.00
CA ASN A 97 8.31 0.57 -13.75
C ASN A 97 7.98 1.83 -12.95
N GLU A 98 6.83 1.86 -12.29
CA GLU A 98 6.43 3.01 -11.45
C GLU A 98 7.42 3.28 -10.30
N CYS A 99 8.19 2.26 -9.90
CA CYS A 99 9.25 2.35 -8.90
C CYS A 99 10.67 2.55 -9.50
N GLY A 100 10.82 2.66 -10.83
CA GLY A 100 12.13 2.75 -11.48
C GLY A 100 12.93 1.43 -11.51
N PHE A 101 12.33 0.31 -11.10
CA PHE A 101 13.01 -0.99 -10.97
C PHE A 101 13.25 -1.68 -12.31
N ILE A 102 12.55 -1.27 -13.37
CA ILE A 102 12.82 -1.75 -14.74
C ILE A 102 14.09 -1.11 -15.27
N GLU A 103 14.21 0.21 -15.17
CA GLU A 103 15.38 0.96 -15.65
C GLU A 103 16.64 0.56 -14.88
N SER A 104 16.51 0.36 -13.57
CA SER A 104 17.60 -0.10 -12.69
C SER A 104 17.94 -1.58 -12.84
N ASN A 105 17.21 -2.33 -13.71
CA ASN A 105 17.43 -3.76 -13.95
C ASN A 105 17.33 -4.64 -12.69
N ILE A 106 16.42 -4.26 -11.78
CA ILE A 106 16.10 -4.98 -10.53
C ILE A 106 14.99 -5.99 -10.76
N ILE A 107 13.99 -5.65 -11.60
CA ILE A 107 12.90 -6.53 -12.02
C ILE A 107 12.82 -6.49 -13.55
N PRO A 108 12.57 -7.63 -14.23
CA PRO A 108 12.55 -7.65 -15.69
C PRO A 108 11.24 -7.07 -16.24
N LYS A 109 11.32 -6.36 -17.37
CA LYS A 109 10.14 -6.00 -18.18
C LYS A 109 9.72 -7.20 -19.03
N THR A 110 8.65 -7.89 -18.65
CA THR A 110 8.08 -8.99 -19.42
C THR A 110 6.59 -9.18 -19.11
N ALA A 111 5.83 -9.77 -20.01
CA ALA A 111 4.45 -10.21 -19.75
C ALA A 111 4.37 -11.72 -19.46
N ALA A 112 5.45 -12.47 -19.72
CA ALA A 112 5.48 -13.93 -19.56
C ALA A 112 6.04 -14.32 -18.19
N CYS A 113 5.24 -15.07 -17.41
CA CYS A 113 5.61 -15.47 -16.04
C CYS A 113 6.89 -16.32 -16.03
N GLU A 114 6.99 -17.30 -16.91
CA GLU A 114 8.18 -18.16 -16.97
C GLU A 114 9.43 -17.36 -17.36
N THR A 115 9.33 -16.42 -18.30
CA THR A 115 10.45 -15.54 -18.65
C THR A 115 10.92 -14.74 -17.45
N GLY A 116 10.00 -14.19 -16.66
CA GLY A 116 10.33 -13.45 -15.43
C GLY A 116 11.00 -14.34 -14.39
N ARG A 117 10.48 -15.55 -14.17
CA ARG A 117 11.08 -16.53 -13.26
C ARG A 117 12.50 -16.92 -13.69
N GLN A 118 12.72 -17.23 -14.95
CA GLN A 118 14.03 -17.59 -15.50
C GLN A 118 15.04 -16.44 -15.38
N TRP A 119 14.59 -15.22 -15.51
CA TRP A 119 15.43 -14.05 -15.32
C TRP A 119 16.01 -13.99 -13.89
N PHE A 120 15.19 -14.21 -12.85
CA PHE A 120 15.66 -14.27 -11.46
C PHE A 120 16.59 -15.48 -11.23
N ILE A 121 16.31 -16.64 -11.84
CA ILE A 121 17.19 -17.81 -11.77
C ILE A 121 18.58 -17.50 -12.35
N GLN A 122 18.64 -16.85 -13.52
CA GLN A 122 19.89 -16.47 -14.20
C GLN A 122 20.69 -15.45 -13.37
N LYS A 123 19.99 -14.57 -12.64
CA LYS A 123 20.64 -13.63 -11.71
C LYS A 123 21.01 -14.25 -10.35
N GLN A 124 20.73 -15.52 -10.11
CA GLN A 124 20.89 -16.16 -8.82
C GLN A 124 20.06 -15.50 -7.69
N GLN A 125 18.97 -14.87 -8.06
CA GLN A 125 18.02 -14.18 -7.21
C GLN A 125 16.66 -14.93 -7.18
N TYR A 126 16.70 -16.25 -7.10
CA TYR A 126 15.51 -17.08 -7.03
C TYR A 126 15.59 -18.08 -5.89
N GLN A 127 14.59 -18.08 -5.01
CA GLN A 127 14.46 -18.98 -3.88
C GLN A 127 13.35 -20.00 -4.14
N LYS A 128 13.64 -21.29 -3.93
CA LYS A 128 12.62 -22.34 -4.07
C LYS A 128 11.62 -22.30 -2.91
N ALA A 129 10.37 -22.64 -3.21
CA ALA A 129 9.35 -22.83 -2.17
C ALA A 129 9.82 -23.88 -1.14
N GLY A 130 9.49 -23.64 0.14
CA GLY A 130 9.84 -24.51 1.25
C GLY A 130 11.27 -24.35 1.80
N SER A 131 12.14 -23.61 1.12
CA SER A 131 13.51 -23.31 1.59
C SER A 131 13.73 -21.84 1.98
N TYR A 132 12.70 -21.02 1.86
CA TYR A 132 12.77 -19.58 2.05
C TYR A 132 11.43 -19.05 2.57
N THR A 133 11.48 -18.08 3.48
CA THR A 133 10.30 -17.32 3.91
C THR A 133 10.30 -16.01 3.15
N PRO A 134 9.31 -15.77 2.26
CA PRO A 134 9.31 -14.59 1.43
C PRO A 134 9.09 -13.31 2.22
N GLN A 135 9.60 -12.21 1.69
CA GLN A 135 9.49 -10.87 2.24
C GLN A 135 8.60 -9.99 1.36
N ALA A 136 8.16 -8.85 1.91
CA ALA A 136 7.42 -7.87 1.14
C ALA A 136 8.22 -7.40 -0.09
N GLY A 137 7.56 -7.39 -1.25
CA GLY A 137 8.17 -7.06 -2.54
C GLY A 137 8.78 -8.23 -3.29
N ASP A 138 8.95 -9.41 -2.70
CA ASP A 138 9.33 -10.61 -3.45
C ASP A 138 8.29 -10.93 -4.54
N ILE A 139 8.75 -11.52 -5.62
CA ILE A 139 7.91 -11.90 -6.76
C ILE A 139 7.61 -13.39 -6.69
N ILE A 140 6.38 -13.73 -6.30
CA ILE A 140 5.95 -15.13 -6.14
C ILE A 140 5.50 -15.73 -7.47
N TYR A 141 6.00 -16.92 -7.80
CA TYR A 141 5.69 -17.66 -9.02
C TYR A 141 4.93 -18.94 -8.74
N PHE A 142 3.91 -19.21 -9.57
CA PHE A 142 3.03 -20.36 -9.41
C PHE A 142 3.04 -21.27 -10.62
N ASP A 143 3.07 -22.59 -10.37
CA ASP A 143 2.75 -23.64 -11.34
C ASP A 143 1.40 -24.27 -10.94
N LYS A 144 0.33 -23.75 -11.51
CA LYS A 144 -1.02 -24.29 -11.26
C LYS A 144 -1.31 -25.56 -12.09
N GLY A 145 -0.45 -25.87 -13.05
CA GLY A 145 -0.62 -27.03 -13.96
C GLY A 145 0.26 -28.22 -13.62
N GLY A 146 1.27 -28.06 -12.75
CA GLY A 146 2.23 -29.13 -12.43
C GLY A 146 3.15 -29.49 -13.59
N VAL A 147 3.37 -28.57 -14.53
CA VAL A 147 4.18 -28.78 -15.74
C VAL A 147 5.62 -28.31 -15.60
N GLY A 148 5.98 -27.69 -14.45
CA GLY A 148 7.32 -27.22 -14.17
C GLY A 148 7.62 -25.81 -14.70
N GLU A 149 6.62 -25.11 -15.28
CA GLU A 149 6.72 -23.76 -15.79
C GLU A 149 5.76 -22.83 -15.03
N SER A 150 6.14 -21.57 -14.85
CA SER A 150 5.28 -20.61 -14.19
C SER A 150 4.19 -20.09 -15.12
N HIS A 151 2.94 -20.23 -14.67
CA HIS A 151 1.75 -19.77 -15.39
C HIS A 151 1.07 -18.59 -14.68
N HIS A 152 1.50 -18.25 -13.47
CA HIS A 152 0.96 -17.12 -12.72
C HIS A 152 2.01 -16.51 -11.81
N VAL A 153 1.80 -15.25 -11.45
CA VAL A 153 2.75 -14.46 -10.66
C VAL A 153 2.01 -13.43 -9.82
N GLY A 154 2.59 -13.06 -8.70
CA GLY A 154 2.14 -11.96 -7.85
C GLY A 154 3.30 -11.27 -7.17
N ILE A 155 2.98 -10.21 -6.44
CA ILE A 155 3.89 -9.48 -5.55
C ILE A 155 3.54 -9.90 -4.12
N VAL A 156 4.53 -10.31 -3.33
CA VAL A 156 4.32 -10.62 -1.91
C VAL A 156 4.05 -9.32 -1.16
N GLU A 157 2.91 -9.27 -0.45
CA GLU A 157 2.53 -8.14 0.39
C GLU A 157 3.14 -8.29 1.80
N TYR A 158 2.95 -9.43 2.42
CA TYR A 158 3.55 -9.84 3.71
C TYR A 158 3.33 -11.32 3.97
N VAL A 159 3.99 -11.82 5.03
CA VAL A 159 3.77 -13.17 5.55
C VAL A 159 3.30 -13.10 6.99
N GLU A 160 2.23 -13.81 7.32
CA GLU A 160 1.71 -13.89 8.67
C GLU A 160 1.19 -15.30 8.96
N ASN A 161 1.53 -15.84 10.13
CA ASN A 161 1.06 -17.15 10.60
C ASN A 161 1.21 -18.30 9.60
N GLY A 162 2.30 -18.31 8.81
CA GLY A 162 2.56 -19.33 7.80
C GLY A 162 1.76 -19.15 6.49
N ILE A 163 1.09 -18.02 6.33
CA ILE A 163 0.34 -17.63 5.14
C ILE A 163 1.09 -16.50 4.45
N VAL A 164 1.37 -16.64 3.15
CA VAL A 164 1.86 -15.56 2.30
C VAL A 164 0.66 -14.82 1.70
N HIS A 165 0.61 -13.52 1.92
CA HIS A 165 -0.35 -12.60 1.33
C HIS A 165 0.27 -11.95 0.10
N THR A 166 -0.50 -11.86 -0.98
CA THR A 166 -0.02 -11.40 -2.28
C THR A 166 -0.96 -10.38 -2.88
N ILE A 167 -0.44 -9.58 -3.83
CA ILE A 167 -1.24 -8.77 -4.74
C ILE A 167 -0.96 -9.28 -6.15
N GLU A 168 -2.01 -9.67 -6.86
CA GLU A 168 -1.92 -10.38 -8.12
C GLU A 168 -2.72 -9.68 -9.21
N GLY A 169 -2.11 -9.44 -10.36
CA GLY A 169 -2.80 -9.04 -11.57
C GLY A 169 -3.41 -10.25 -12.29
N ASN A 170 -4.46 -10.02 -13.06
CA ASN A 170 -5.18 -11.05 -13.81
C ASN A 170 -5.70 -12.22 -12.95
N LYS A 171 -5.97 -11.95 -11.70
CA LYS A 171 -6.65 -12.89 -10.81
C LYS A 171 -8.14 -12.62 -10.90
N ASN A 172 -8.90 -13.53 -11.52
CA ASN A 172 -10.31 -13.31 -11.87
C ASN A 172 -10.54 -12.01 -12.66
N ASN A 173 -9.68 -11.73 -13.64
CA ASN A 173 -9.75 -10.57 -14.53
C ASN A 173 -9.60 -9.21 -13.82
N GLN A 174 -8.94 -9.19 -12.66
CA GLN A 174 -8.74 -7.98 -11.87
C GLN A 174 -7.42 -8.01 -11.09
N VAL A 175 -7.05 -6.90 -10.49
CA VAL A 175 -6.01 -6.84 -9.47
C VAL A 175 -6.65 -7.10 -8.12
N MET A 176 -6.21 -8.15 -7.43
CA MET A 176 -6.76 -8.50 -6.12
C MET A 176 -5.75 -9.19 -5.21
N ARG A 177 -6.04 -9.19 -3.92
CA ARG A 177 -5.26 -9.95 -2.94
C ARG A 177 -5.45 -11.46 -3.10
N GLY A 178 -4.37 -12.18 -2.87
CA GLY A 178 -4.33 -13.62 -2.68
C GLY A 178 -3.75 -13.96 -1.33
N HIS A 179 -4.01 -15.19 -0.88
CA HIS A 179 -3.41 -15.75 0.33
C HIS A 179 -3.22 -17.23 0.14
N TYR A 180 -2.05 -17.73 0.53
CA TYR A 180 -1.66 -19.12 0.34
C TYR A 180 -0.84 -19.59 1.55
N GLU A 181 -1.04 -20.83 1.97
CA GLU A 181 -0.12 -21.45 2.91
C GLU A 181 1.29 -21.52 2.28
N LEU A 182 2.34 -21.27 3.05
CA LEU A 182 3.72 -21.41 2.56
C LEU A 182 4.05 -22.81 2.05
N THR A 183 3.25 -23.80 2.48
CA THR A 183 3.34 -25.21 2.07
C THR A 183 2.51 -25.53 0.81
N TYR A 184 1.79 -24.56 0.25
CA TYR A 184 0.98 -24.77 -0.93
C TYR A 184 1.83 -25.22 -2.12
N LYS A 185 1.54 -26.42 -2.64
CA LYS A 185 2.34 -27.07 -3.71
C LYS A 185 2.33 -26.34 -5.06
N GLY A 186 1.39 -25.43 -5.27
CA GLY A 186 1.33 -24.59 -6.45
C GLY A 186 2.37 -23.47 -6.45
N ILE A 187 3.01 -23.17 -5.31
CA ILE A 187 4.11 -22.19 -5.26
C ILE A 187 5.39 -22.86 -5.74
N MET A 188 5.99 -22.31 -6.80
CA MET A 188 7.30 -22.76 -7.29
C MET A 188 8.46 -22.16 -6.52
N GLY A 189 8.33 -20.91 -6.14
CA GLY A 189 9.34 -20.13 -5.44
C GLY A 189 9.18 -18.64 -5.66
N TYR A 190 10.23 -17.91 -5.35
CA TYR A 190 10.23 -16.46 -5.24
C TYR A 190 11.42 -15.85 -5.96
N GLY A 191 11.20 -14.88 -6.83
CA GLY A 191 12.24 -13.95 -7.25
C GLY A 191 12.47 -12.98 -6.08
N THR A 192 13.71 -12.82 -5.69
CA THR A 192 14.15 -11.94 -4.61
C THR A 192 14.94 -10.78 -5.19
N PRO A 193 14.27 -9.68 -5.58
CA PRO A 193 14.94 -8.54 -6.19
C PRO A 193 15.93 -7.92 -5.24
N ASP A 194 17.10 -7.52 -5.76
CA ASP A 194 18.12 -6.80 -4.99
C ASP A 194 17.75 -5.32 -4.92
N TYR A 195 16.78 -5.01 -4.07
CA TYR A 195 16.34 -3.64 -3.87
C TYR A 195 17.46 -2.82 -3.23
N PRO A 196 17.67 -1.54 -3.64
CA PRO A 196 18.58 -0.67 -2.95
C PRO A 196 18.21 -0.57 -1.47
N ASP A 197 19.19 -0.61 -0.60
CA ASP A 197 18.97 -0.35 0.83
C ASP A 197 18.34 1.03 0.98
N GLU A 198 17.09 1.07 1.36
CA GLU A 198 16.55 2.30 1.92
C GLU A 198 17.29 2.55 3.22
N GLY A 199 18.20 3.49 3.18
CA GLY A 199 18.74 4.07 4.39
C GLY A 199 17.64 4.82 5.15
N LEU A 200 16.61 4.10 5.59
CA LEU A 200 15.79 4.55 6.71
C LEU A 200 16.72 4.58 7.91
N THR A 201 17.49 5.68 7.99
CA THR A 201 18.24 5.95 9.21
C THR A 201 17.26 5.88 10.35
N SER A 202 17.65 5.31 11.48
CA SER A 202 16.85 5.25 12.71
C SER A 202 16.27 6.64 13.10
N SER A 203 16.84 7.73 12.56
CA SER A 203 16.34 9.09 12.66
C SER A 203 15.02 9.32 11.92
N THR A 204 14.85 8.79 10.71
CA THR A 204 13.61 9.01 9.91
C THR A 204 12.44 8.23 10.50
N ALA A 205 12.67 6.98 10.93
CA ALA A 205 11.64 6.19 11.61
C ALA A 205 11.24 6.83 12.96
N SER A 206 12.19 7.34 13.73
CA SER A 206 11.92 8.03 15.00
C SER A 206 11.20 9.37 14.79
N GLU A 207 11.48 10.08 13.69
CA GLU A 207 10.80 11.33 13.35
C GLU A 207 9.34 11.10 12.93
N ILE A 208 9.09 10.08 12.12
CA ILE A 208 7.72 9.66 11.73
C ILE A 208 6.93 9.25 12.97
N LEU A 209 7.52 8.43 13.85
CA LEU A 209 6.88 7.99 15.07
C LEU A 209 6.59 9.18 16.01
N SER A 210 7.54 10.12 16.14
CA SER A 210 7.37 11.34 16.94
C SER A 210 6.22 12.21 16.41
N LYS A 211 6.14 12.41 15.09
CA LYS A 211 5.03 13.17 14.47
C LYS A 211 3.69 12.45 14.62
N ALA A 212 3.65 11.14 14.48
CA ALA A 212 2.43 10.37 14.70
C ALA A 212 1.94 10.44 16.14
N GLN A 213 2.86 10.42 17.12
CA GLN A 213 2.56 10.60 18.53
C GLN A 213 2.07 12.03 18.85
N GLU A 214 2.66 13.04 18.22
CA GLU A 214 2.26 14.45 18.37
C GLU A 214 0.84 14.66 17.82
N ILE A 215 0.55 14.15 16.63
CA ILE A 215 -0.80 14.18 16.04
C ILE A 215 -1.79 13.45 16.95
N GLY A 216 -1.43 12.27 17.46
CA GLY A 216 -2.27 11.52 18.41
C GLY A 216 -2.57 12.30 19.69
N LYS A 217 -1.59 13.02 20.27
CA LYS A 217 -1.78 13.90 21.42
C LYS A 217 -2.71 15.06 21.10
N MET A 218 -2.51 15.75 20.00
CA MET A 218 -3.39 16.84 19.54
C MET A 218 -4.83 16.36 19.38
N MET A 219 -5.07 15.19 18.81
CA MET A 219 -6.40 14.61 18.66
C MET A 219 -7.06 14.30 20.01
N VAL A 220 -6.29 13.92 21.03
CA VAL A 220 -6.78 13.65 22.40
C VAL A 220 -7.03 14.94 23.17
N GLU A 221 -6.13 15.94 23.11
CA GLU A 221 -6.22 17.20 23.83
C GLU A 221 -7.38 18.07 23.32
N GLU A 222 -7.66 18.06 22.02
CA GLU A 222 -8.77 18.81 21.43
C GLU A 222 -10.13 18.10 21.51
N LYS A 223 -10.24 17.00 22.26
CA LYS A 223 -11.47 16.20 22.39
C LYS A 223 -12.07 15.75 21.05
N TRP A 224 -11.26 15.54 20.05
CA TRP A 224 -11.65 15.03 18.73
C TRP A 224 -12.08 13.57 18.77
N VAL A 225 -12.00 12.95 19.93
CA VAL A 225 -12.35 11.56 20.11
C VAL A 225 -13.83 11.44 20.38
N TYR A 226 -14.59 10.99 19.43
CA TYR A 226 -15.77 10.18 19.72
C TYR A 226 -15.37 9.18 20.80
N SER A 227 -16.15 9.12 21.88
CA SER A 227 -15.92 8.21 23.02
C SER A 227 -16.00 6.76 22.53
N ASN A 228 -14.91 6.24 22.00
CA ASN A 228 -14.89 4.88 21.46
C ASN A 228 -13.68 4.14 22.04
N THR A 229 -13.98 3.12 22.81
CA THR A 229 -13.03 2.15 23.35
C THR A 229 -12.23 1.43 22.25
N ASP A 230 -12.73 1.42 21.01
CA ASP A 230 -12.10 0.79 19.86
C ASP A 230 -10.85 1.55 19.37
N LEU A 231 -10.79 2.87 19.55
CA LEU A 231 -9.61 3.65 19.13
C LEU A 231 -8.38 3.39 20.01
N LYS A 232 -8.60 3.12 21.31
CA LYS A 232 -7.52 2.73 22.24
C LYS A 232 -6.96 1.35 21.88
N GLY A 233 -7.82 0.43 21.44
CA GLY A 233 -7.42 -0.88 20.93
C GLY A 233 -6.59 -0.78 19.66
N SER A 234 -6.99 0.08 18.73
CA SER A 234 -6.30 0.29 17.44
C SER A 234 -4.94 0.96 17.60
N LEU A 235 -4.80 1.94 18.52
CA LEU A 235 -3.53 2.58 18.84
C LEU A 235 -2.57 1.62 19.54
N ALA A 236 -3.06 0.82 20.51
CA ALA A 236 -2.26 -0.20 21.18
C ALA A 236 -1.80 -1.30 20.20
N ALA A 237 -2.64 -1.71 19.26
CA ALA A 237 -2.29 -2.66 18.22
C ALA A 237 -1.26 -2.10 17.23
N ALA A 238 -1.36 -0.81 16.87
CA ALA A 238 -0.39 -0.13 16.03
C ALA A 238 0.97 0.04 16.72
N GLU A 239 0.98 0.40 18.01
CA GLU A 239 2.20 0.48 18.82
C GLU A 239 2.87 -0.91 18.98
N GLN A 240 2.06 -1.96 19.19
CA GLN A 240 2.56 -3.33 19.31
C GLN A 240 3.13 -3.82 17.98
N SER A 241 2.49 -3.51 16.86
CA SER A 241 2.97 -3.82 15.51
C SER A 241 4.27 -3.09 15.18
N ALA A 242 4.38 -1.80 15.51
CA ALA A 242 5.61 -1.02 15.33
C ALA A 242 6.76 -1.55 16.20
N THR A 243 6.47 -1.94 17.44
CA THR A 243 7.46 -2.51 18.37
C THR A 243 7.95 -3.88 17.92
N VAL A 244 7.07 -4.73 17.40
CA VAL A 244 7.42 -6.05 16.85
C VAL A 244 8.29 -5.91 15.61
N SER A 245 7.97 -4.96 14.72
CA SER A 245 8.78 -4.68 13.54
C SER A 245 10.18 -4.19 13.91
N TYR A 246 10.29 -3.32 14.94
CA TYR A 246 11.57 -2.78 15.42
C TYR A 246 12.44 -3.84 16.11
N THR A 247 11.84 -4.75 16.88
CA THR A 247 12.58 -5.85 17.54
C THR A 247 13.08 -6.90 16.54
N HIS A 248 12.36 -7.12 15.44
CA HIS A 248 12.82 -8.00 14.36
C HIS A 248 14.03 -7.42 13.61
N LEU A 249 14.05 -6.10 13.38
CA LEU A 249 15.20 -5.43 12.75
C LEU A 249 16.48 -5.49 13.61
N ARG A 250 16.34 -5.49 14.95
CA ARG A 250 17.48 -5.57 15.87
C ARG A 250 18.04 -6.97 16.13
N ALA A 251 17.31 -8.01 15.76
CA ALA A 251 17.73 -9.40 15.96
C ALA A 251 18.65 -9.92 14.83
N HIS A 252 18.91 -9.09 13.81
CA HIS A 252 19.76 -9.42 12.66
C HIS A 252 21.03 -8.56 12.57
N GLU A 253 21.33 -7.75 13.60
CA GLU A 253 22.65 -7.16 13.86
C GLU A 253 23.45 -8.04 14.84
#